data_b9eb9caa57cf060efb9e01d8d7c78367
#
_entry.id   b9eb9caa57cf060efb9e01d8d7c78367
#
_cell.length_a   1.000
_cell.length_b   1.000
_cell.length_c   1.000
_cell.angle_alpha   90.00
_cell.angle_beta   90.00
_cell.angle_gamma   90.00
#
_symmetry.space_group_name_H-M   'P 1'
#
loop_
_entity.id
_entity.type
_entity.pdbx_description
1 polymer ?
#
loop_
_entity_poly.entity_id
_entity_poly.type
_entity_poly.pdbx_seq_one_letter_code
_entity_poly.pdbx_strand_id
1 'polypeptide(L)'
;EDTLLVINNHLESFKIGDSDVKAYQEIIDSPNDKKNAVGIRKLVKKLAEGTVIRAQQVDTIASIASRFKGKGVIVCGDFNDSPVSYAHRVFNETLQDAFVQSGNGFGFSYVQHQMYFRIDHILISEGMQSYECTVDDSMKGSDHYPIWCYVSWK
;
A
#
# COMPACT_ATOMS: atom_id res chain seq x y z
N GLU A 1 5.83 -9.58 28.47
CA GLU A 1 5.05 -10.65 27.83
C GLU A 1 5.53 -10.83 26.39
N ASP A 2 5.70 -12.08 25.99
CA ASP A 2 6.12 -12.45 24.61
C ASP A 2 4.92 -12.43 23.66
N THR A 3 4.24 -11.28 23.56
CA THR A 3 3.08 -11.10 22.69
C THR A 3 3.45 -10.28 21.45
N LEU A 4 2.91 -10.68 20.31
CA LEU A 4 3.02 -10.00 19.03
C LEU A 4 1.63 -9.46 18.64
N LEU A 5 1.55 -8.18 18.30
CA LEU A 5 0.36 -7.61 17.69
C LEU A 5 0.46 -7.71 16.17
N VAL A 6 -0.51 -8.35 15.55
CA VAL A 6 -0.65 -8.37 14.10
C VAL A 6 -1.91 -7.60 13.73
N ILE A 7 -1.76 -6.56 12.91
CA ILE A 7 -2.86 -5.75 12.37
C ILE A 7 -2.91 -6.03 10.87
N ASN A 8 -3.95 -6.75 10.44
CA ASN A 8 -4.26 -6.90 9.03
C ASN A 8 -5.33 -5.88 8.64
N ASN A 9 -5.07 -5.08 7.64
CA ASN A 9 -5.95 -3.98 7.25
C ASN A 9 -6.22 -3.95 5.74
N HIS A 10 -7.34 -3.35 5.39
CA HIS A 10 -7.67 -2.96 4.03
C HIS A 10 -8.16 -1.52 4.11
N LEU A 11 -7.31 -0.57 3.74
CA LEU A 11 -7.61 0.86 3.83
C LEU A 11 -8.51 1.31 2.69
N GLU A 12 -9.13 2.48 2.86
CA GLU A 12 -10.07 3.03 1.87
C GLU A 12 -9.47 3.08 0.47
N SER A 13 -10.19 2.50 -0.49
CA SER A 13 -9.78 2.48 -1.88
C SER A 13 -10.07 3.81 -2.58
N PHE A 14 -9.43 4.05 -3.72
CA PHE A 14 -9.71 5.21 -4.57
C PHE A 14 -11.06 5.10 -5.31
N LYS A 15 -11.75 3.96 -5.24
CA LYS A 15 -12.99 3.68 -5.96
C LYS A 15 -12.90 3.97 -7.47
N ILE A 16 -11.76 3.61 -8.06
CA ILE A 16 -11.53 3.73 -9.50
C ILE A 16 -12.42 2.73 -10.21
N GLY A 17 -13.34 3.22 -11.03
CA GLY A 17 -14.20 2.38 -11.85
C GLY A 17 -13.80 2.43 -13.33
N ASP A 18 -14.50 1.64 -14.16
CA ASP A 18 -14.19 1.51 -15.60
C ASP A 18 -14.12 2.84 -16.35
N SER A 19 -14.93 3.83 -15.97
CA SER A 19 -14.88 5.17 -16.58
C SER A 19 -13.61 5.94 -16.24
N ASP A 20 -13.04 5.70 -15.06
CA ASP A 20 -11.80 6.35 -14.62
C ASP A 20 -10.59 5.68 -15.26
N VAL A 21 -10.65 4.35 -15.43
CA VAL A 21 -9.64 3.57 -16.17
C VAL A 21 -9.59 4.03 -17.64
N LYS A 22 -10.74 4.21 -18.29
CA LYS A 22 -10.80 4.74 -19.65
C LYS A 22 -10.21 6.15 -19.76
N ALA A 23 -10.56 7.04 -18.81
CA ALA A 23 -10.01 8.38 -18.76
C ALA A 23 -8.48 8.36 -18.55
N TYR A 24 -7.97 7.47 -17.71
CA TYR A 24 -6.53 7.26 -17.53
C TYR A 24 -5.86 6.79 -18.82
N GLN A 25 -6.46 5.84 -19.54
CA GLN A 25 -5.94 5.33 -20.81
C GLN A 25 -5.89 6.44 -21.87
N GLU A 26 -6.96 7.25 -21.99
CA GLU A 26 -7.01 8.39 -22.90
C GLU A 26 -5.91 9.43 -22.60
N ILE A 27 -5.59 9.63 -21.31
CA ILE A 27 -4.51 10.52 -20.90
C ILE A 27 -3.14 9.96 -21.34
N ILE A 28 -2.91 8.65 -21.21
CA ILE A 28 -1.66 8.02 -21.64
C ILE A 28 -1.52 8.07 -23.18
N ASP A 29 -2.58 7.74 -23.89
CA ASP A 29 -2.57 7.66 -25.35
C ASP A 29 -2.45 9.04 -26.02
N SER A 30 -2.94 10.10 -25.36
CA SER A 30 -2.96 11.46 -25.87
C SER A 30 -2.68 12.53 -24.80
N PRO A 31 -1.46 12.59 -24.23
CA PRO A 31 -1.16 13.41 -23.04
C PRO A 31 -1.42 14.91 -23.21
N ASN A 32 -1.37 15.42 -24.44
CA ASN A 32 -1.54 16.84 -24.77
C ASN A 32 -2.96 17.24 -25.21
N ASP A 33 -3.92 16.31 -25.21
CA ASP A 33 -5.29 16.64 -25.58
C ASP A 33 -5.98 17.44 -24.47
N LYS A 34 -6.41 18.67 -24.80
CA LYS A 34 -7.14 19.55 -23.86
C LYS A 34 -8.45 18.93 -23.35
N LYS A 35 -9.02 17.95 -24.05
CA LYS A 35 -10.23 17.24 -23.63
C LYS A 35 -9.99 16.39 -22.38
N ASN A 36 -8.76 15.95 -22.14
CA ASN A 36 -8.39 15.15 -20.98
C ASN A 36 -8.45 15.93 -19.65
N ALA A 37 -8.46 17.27 -19.69
CA ALA A 37 -8.42 18.11 -18.48
C ALA A 37 -9.59 17.81 -17.51
N VAL A 38 -10.77 17.47 -18.00
CA VAL A 38 -11.93 17.13 -17.16
C VAL A 38 -11.74 15.76 -16.50
N GLY A 39 -11.27 14.77 -17.25
CA GLY A 39 -10.96 13.43 -16.74
C GLY A 39 -9.87 13.47 -15.68
N ILE A 40 -8.80 14.22 -15.93
CA ILE A 40 -7.70 14.42 -14.96
C ILE A 40 -8.22 15.03 -13.66
N ARG A 41 -9.01 16.11 -13.73
CA ARG A 41 -9.56 16.76 -12.52
C ARG A 41 -10.44 15.82 -11.71
N LYS A 42 -11.29 15.02 -12.38
CA LYS A 42 -12.15 14.02 -11.73
C LYS A 42 -11.32 12.95 -11.03
N LEU A 43 -10.29 12.43 -11.71
CA LEU A 43 -9.40 11.43 -11.15
C LEU A 43 -8.64 11.98 -9.93
N VAL A 44 -8.03 13.16 -10.05
CA VAL A 44 -7.31 13.81 -8.94
C VAL A 44 -8.23 14.05 -7.75
N LYS A 45 -9.49 14.46 -7.97
CA LYS A 45 -10.46 14.64 -6.88
C LYS A 45 -10.74 13.32 -6.15
N LYS A 46 -10.98 12.22 -6.87
CA LYS A 46 -11.17 10.89 -6.26
C LYS A 46 -9.96 10.44 -5.45
N LEU A 47 -8.76 10.61 -6.01
CA LEU A 47 -7.52 10.30 -5.31
C LEU A 47 -7.40 11.10 -4.00
N ALA A 48 -7.70 12.41 -4.05
CA ALA A 48 -7.65 13.27 -2.87
C ALA A 48 -8.68 12.86 -1.79
N GLU A 49 -9.93 12.56 -2.17
CA GLU A 49 -10.98 12.11 -1.25
C GLU A 49 -10.58 10.80 -0.55
N GLY A 50 -10.09 9.79 -1.28
CA GLY A 50 -9.62 8.54 -0.71
C GLY A 50 -8.43 8.75 0.23
N THR A 51 -7.50 9.66 -0.10
CA THR A 51 -6.34 9.97 0.72
C THR A 51 -6.74 10.57 2.09
N VAL A 52 -7.76 11.44 2.13
CA VAL A 52 -8.23 12.02 3.41
C VAL A 52 -8.79 10.95 4.34
N ILE A 53 -9.60 10.03 3.82
CA ILE A 53 -10.16 8.93 4.61
C ILE A 53 -9.05 8.00 5.10
N ARG A 54 -8.13 7.61 4.21
CA ARG A 54 -6.98 6.77 4.58
C ARG A 54 -6.11 7.41 5.66
N ALA A 55 -5.85 8.71 5.59
CA ALA A 55 -5.07 9.39 6.61
C ALA A 55 -5.64 9.18 8.01
N GLN A 56 -6.96 9.31 8.19
CA GLN A 56 -7.63 9.07 9.48
C GLN A 56 -7.53 7.61 9.93
N GLN A 57 -7.66 6.66 9.00
CA GLN A 57 -7.50 5.23 9.28
C GLN A 57 -6.06 4.92 9.72
N VAL A 58 -5.07 5.45 9.01
CA VAL A 58 -3.64 5.29 9.28
C VAL A 58 -3.27 5.85 10.65
N ASP A 59 -3.71 7.08 10.97
CA ASP A 59 -3.44 7.71 12.27
C ASP A 59 -4.01 6.87 13.42
N THR A 60 -5.19 6.27 13.21
CA THR A 60 -5.81 5.37 14.18
C THR A 60 -4.98 4.10 14.37
N ILE A 61 -4.58 3.44 13.28
CA ILE A 61 -3.79 2.20 13.33
C ILE A 61 -2.40 2.48 13.94
N ALA A 62 -1.73 3.55 13.53
CA ALA A 62 -0.43 3.96 14.07
C ALA A 62 -0.53 4.24 15.58
N SER A 63 -1.61 4.87 16.04
CA SER A 63 -1.88 5.09 17.46
C SER A 63 -2.10 3.78 18.23
N ILE A 64 -2.73 2.79 17.66
CA ILE A 64 -2.89 1.45 18.27
C ILE A 64 -1.53 0.76 18.34
N ALA A 65 -0.79 0.74 17.24
CA ALA A 65 0.52 0.12 17.15
C ALA A 65 1.52 0.71 18.15
N SER A 66 1.59 2.04 18.26
CA SER A 66 2.52 2.74 19.16
C SER A 66 2.23 2.54 20.66
N ARG A 67 0.97 2.26 21.02
CA ARG A 67 0.57 2.01 22.42
C ARG A 67 0.76 0.56 22.85
N PHE A 68 1.00 -0.33 21.93
CA PHE A 68 1.19 -1.74 22.25
C PHE A 68 2.49 -1.94 23.05
N LYS A 69 2.40 -2.69 24.16
CA LYS A 69 3.51 -2.92 25.10
C LYS A 69 4.09 -4.34 25.04
N GLY A 70 3.68 -5.11 24.04
CA GLY A 70 4.25 -6.44 23.82
C GLY A 70 5.60 -6.40 23.09
N LYS A 71 6.05 -7.54 22.62
CA LYS A 71 7.37 -7.73 22.03
C LYS A 71 7.54 -7.04 20.67
N GLY A 72 6.47 -6.93 19.89
CA GLY A 72 6.51 -6.25 18.59
C GLY A 72 5.17 -6.15 17.89
N VAL A 73 5.18 -5.44 16.78
CA VAL A 73 4.00 -5.16 15.95
C VAL A 73 4.31 -5.53 14.50
N ILE A 74 3.34 -6.13 13.83
CA ILE A 74 3.29 -6.29 12.37
C ILE A 74 2.01 -5.62 11.89
N VAL A 75 2.13 -4.70 10.93
CA VAL A 75 0.99 -4.10 10.21
C VAL A 75 1.07 -4.53 8.76
N CYS A 76 0.06 -5.23 8.27
CA CYS A 76 0.07 -5.75 6.91
C CYS A 76 -1.29 -5.58 6.23
N GLY A 77 -1.33 -5.79 4.93
CA GLY A 77 -2.54 -5.79 4.11
C GLY A 77 -2.50 -4.81 2.95
N ASP A 78 -3.66 -4.59 2.35
CA ASP A 78 -3.85 -3.61 1.28
C ASP A 78 -4.01 -2.20 1.87
N PHE A 79 -3.00 -1.37 1.66
CA PHE A 79 -3.02 0.02 2.10
C PHE A 79 -3.71 0.94 1.10
N ASN A 80 -4.02 0.43 -0.10
CA ASN A 80 -4.50 1.23 -1.22
C ASN A 80 -3.64 2.49 -1.47
N ASP A 81 -2.36 2.43 -1.12
CA ASP A 81 -1.45 3.57 -1.20
C ASP A 81 0.00 3.12 -1.43
N SER A 82 0.79 3.97 -2.07
CA SER A 82 2.15 3.67 -2.48
C SER A 82 3.17 3.86 -1.33
N PRO A 83 4.42 3.35 -1.49
CA PRO A 83 5.49 3.55 -0.50
C PRO A 83 5.91 5.00 -0.27
N VAL A 84 5.51 5.93 -1.13
CA VAL A 84 5.83 7.37 -1.00
C VAL A 84 4.66 8.18 -0.45
N SER A 85 3.59 7.52 -0.02
CA SER A 85 2.36 8.14 0.48
C SER A 85 2.48 8.65 1.92
N TYR A 86 1.45 9.40 2.34
CA TYR A 86 1.26 9.78 3.73
C TYR A 86 1.18 8.55 4.65
N ALA A 87 0.39 7.56 4.26
CA ALA A 87 0.19 6.33 5.04
C ALA A 87 1.52 5.64 5.35
N HIS A 88 2.32 5.42 4.34
CA HIS A 88 3.60 4.75 4.48
C HIS A 88 4.59 5.58 5.32
N ARG A 89 4.60 6.91 5.17
CA ARG A 89 5.44 7.81 5.97
C ARG A 89 5.09 7.74 7.45
N VAL A 90 3.80 7.79 7.81
CA VAL A 90 3.36 7.72 9.21
C VAL A 90 3.77 6.40 9.85
N PHE A 91 3.56 5.28 9.17
CA PHE A 91 3.98 3.98 9.70
C PHE A 91 5.49 3.86 9.84
N ASN A 92 6.26 4.43 8.91
CA ASN A 92 7.72 4.37 8.94
C ASN A 92 8.36 5.19 10.08
N GLU A 93 7.59 5.97 10.83
CA GLU A 93 8.09 6.61 12.07
C GLU A 93 8.42 5.59 13.17
N THR A 94 7.79 4.42 13.16
CA THR A 94 7.93 3.39 14.22
C THR A 94 8.06 1.96 13.68
N LEU A 95 7.83 1.75 12.40
CA LEU A 95 7.89 0.45 11.74
C LEU A 95 8.84 0.50 10.54
N GLN A 96 9.28 -0.64 10.08
CA GLN A 96 10.16 -0.80 8.92
C GLN A 96 9.44 -1.61 7.84
N ASP A 97 9.54 -1.21 6.59
CA ASP A 97 8.98 -1.93 5.46
C ASP A 97 9.79 -3.20 5.16
N ALA A 98 9.16 -4.36 5.31
CA ALA A 98 9.79 -5.65 5.10
C ALA A 98 10.28 -5.83 3.65
N PHE A 99 9.56 -5.29 2.67
CA PHE A 99 9.98 -5.35 1.27
C PHE A 99 11.20 -4.48 1.01
N VAL A 100 11.32 -3.32 1.64
CA VAL A 100 12.53 -2.47 1.55
C VAL A 100 13.74 -3.15 2.19
N GLN A 101 13.52 -3.94 3.26
CA GLN A 101 14.62 -4.65 3.93
C GLN A 101 15.15 -5.85 3.12
N SER A 102 14.27 -6.63 2.51
CA SER A 102 14.64 -7.94 1.97
C SER A 102 13.95 -8.32 0.66
N GLY A 103 13.18 -7.40 0.07
CA GLY A 103 12.55 -7.60 -1.23
C GLY A 103 13.50 -7.28 -2.39
N ASN A 104 13.08 -7.65 -3.59
CA ASN A 104 13.79 -7.36 -4.82
C ASN A 104 12.86 -6.80 -5.89
N GLY A 105 13.37 -5.86 -6.70
CA GLY A 105 12.60 -5.21 -7.77
C GLY A 105 11.63 -4.16 -7.24
N PHE A 106 10.53 -3.95 -7.96
CA PHE A 106 9.53 -2.92 -7.65
C PHE A 106 8.44 -3.39 -6.68
N GLY A 107 8.21 -4.70 -6.58
CA GLY A 107 7.19 -5.28 -5.71
C GLY A 107 5.76 -4.91 -6.07
N PHE A 108 5.45 -4.78 -7.35
CA PHE A 108 4.09 -4.47 -7.79
C PHE A 108 3.12 -5.55 -7.36
N SER A 109 2.29 -5.24 -6.39
CA SER A 109 1.27 -6.14 -5.85
C SER A 109 -0.09 -5.99 -6.55
N TYR A 110 -0.35 -4.85 -7.20
CA TYR A 110 -1.53 -4.61 -8.02
C TYR A 110 -1.12 -4.39 -9.47
N VAL A 111 -1.72 -5.17 -10.38
CA VAL A 111 -1.44 -5.11 -11.81
C VAL A 111 -2.73 -5.22 -12.62
N GLN A 112 -3.29 -4.08 -13.01
CA GLN A 112 -4.50 -4.01 -13.81
C GLN A 112 -4.43 -2.85 -14.81
N HIS A 113 -4.96 -3.05 -16.00
CA HIS A 113 -5.13 -1.99 -17.00
C HIS A 113 -3.85 -1.16 -17.25
N GLN A 114 -2.67 -1.81 -17.33
CA GLN A 114 -1.35 -1.16 -17.45
C GLN A 114 -0.97 -0.27 -16.23
N MET A 115 -1.68 -0.39 -15.14
CA MET A 115 -1.32 0.23 -13.86
C MET A 115 -0.55 -0.79 -13.01
N TYR A 116 0.60 -0.37 -12.49
CA TYR A 116 1.52 -1.19 -11.71
C TYR A 116 1.81 -0.48 -10.40
N PHE A 117 1.25 -0.99 -9.30
CA PHE A 117 1.40 -0.36 -7.98
C PHE A 117 1.82 -1.39 -6.92
N ARG A 118 2.68 -0.96 -6.01
CA ARG A 118 2.88 -1.66 -4.74
C ARG A 118 1.99 -0.99 -3.70
N ILE A 119 0.86 -1.61 -3.40
CA ILE A 119 -0.14 -1.10 -2.45
C ILE A 119 -0.44 -2.08 -1.31
N ASP A 120 0.06 -3.31 -1.42
CA ASP A 120 0.09 -4.27 -0.33
C ASP A 120 1.44 -4.20 0.37
N HIS A 121 1.42 -4.10 1.69
CA HIS A 121 2.62 -3.88 2.49
C HIS A 121 2.67 -4.81 3.69
N ILE A 122 3.89 -5.10 4.15
CA ILE A 122 4.19 -5.71 5.44
C ILE A 122 5.18 -4.80 6.15
N LEU A 123 4.75 -4.23 7.27
CA LEU A 123 5.56 -3.34 8.10
C LEU A 123 5.80 -4.03 9.44
N ILE A 124 7.03 -4.00 9.94
CA ILE A 124 7.47 -4.71 11.13
C ILE A 124 8.20 -3.79 12.11
N SER A 125 8.15 -4.09 13.40
CA SER A 125 8.87 -3.33 14.43
C SER A 125 10.38 -3.34 14.20
N GLU A 126 11.08 -2.28 14.63
CA GLU A 126 12.54 -2.13 14.50
C GLU A 126 13.35 -3.30 15.11
N GLY A 127 12.83 -3.96 16.15
CA GLY A 127 13.42 -5.16 16.75
C GLY A 127 13.32 -6.43 15.91
N MET A 128 12.70 -6.34 14.73
CA MET A 128 12.51 -7.46 13.80
C MET A 128 13.36 -7.28 12.54
N GLN A 129 13.63 -8.40 11.88
CA GLN A 129 14.30 -8.47 10.58
C GLN A 129 13.47 -9.32 9.62
N SER A 130 13.25 -8.82 8.41
CA SER A 130 12.60 -9.58 7.33
C SER A 130 13.62 -10.28 6.45
N TYR A 131 13.18 -11.37 5.81
CA TYR A 131 13.95 -12.16 4.86
C TYR A 131 13.04 -12.58 3.70
N GLU A 132 13.59 -12.61 2.50
CA GLU A 132 12.95 -13.13 1.28
C GLU A 132 11.56 -12.49 1.02
N CYS A 133 11.41 -11.20 1.30
CA CYS A 133 10.14 -10.53 1.06
C CYS A 133 9.83 -10.51 -0.45
N THR A 134 8.73 -11.11 -0.82
CA THR A 134 8.41 -11.39 -2.23
C THR A 134 6.95 -11.07 -2.52
N VAL A 135 6.70 -10.49 -3.68
CA VAL A 135 5.38 -10.44 -4.30
C VAL A 135 5.31 -11.58 -5.31
N ASP A 136 4.38 -12.51 -5.11
CA ASP A 136 4.25 -13.71 -5.94
C ASP A 136 3.33 -13.44 -7.14
N ASP A 137 3.92 -13.06 -8.25
CA ASP A 137 3.22 -12.78 -9.51
C ASP A 137 2.82 -14.05 -10.31
N SER A 138 3.14 -15.24 -9.81
CA SER A 138 2.69 -16.50 -10.40
C SER A 138 1.20 -16.77 -10.13
N MET A 139 0.64 -16.21 -9.07
CA MET A 139 -0.77 -16.38 -8.68
C MET A 139 -1.68 -15.42 -9.45
N LYS A 140 -2.45 -15.95 -10.41
CA LYS A 140 -3.29 -15.17 -11.34
C LYS A 140 -4.78 -15.13 -10.97
N GLY A 141 -5.16 -15.51 -9.75
CA GLY A 141 -6.57 -15.61 -9.33
C GLY A 141 -7.20 -14.30 -8.88
N SER A 142 -6.42 -13.21 -8.78
CA SER A 142 -6.84 -11.89 -8.30
C SER A 142 -6.14 -10.79 -9.11
N ASP A 143 -6.63 -9.57 -9.01
CA ASP A 143 -5.96 -8.35 -9.46
C ASP A 143 -4.84 -7.90 -8.52
N HIS A 144 -4.75 -8.51 -7.34
CA HIS A 144 -3.62 -8.40 -6.43
C HIS A 144 -2.78 -9.69 -6.43
N TYR A 145 -1.46 -9.51 -6.37
CA TYR A 145 -0.51 -10.58 -6.10
C TYR A 145 -0.19 -10.63 -4.61
N PRO A 146 -0.16 -11.81 -3.99
CA PRO A 146 0.15 -11.92 -2.57
C PRO A 146 1.57 -11.47 -2.28
N ILE A 147 1.74 -10.74 -1.18
CA ILE A 147 3.04 -10.41 -0.59
C ILE A 147 3.28 -11.28 0.64
N TRP A 148 4.49 -11.81 0.79
CA TRP A 148 4.89 -12.59 1.95
C TRP A 148 6.37 -12.40 2.29
N CYS A 149 6.75 -12.68 3.51
CA CYS A 149 8.15 -12.71 3.95
C CYS A 149 8.32 -13.61 5.18
N TYR A 150 9.55 -13.99 5.48
CA TYR A 150 9.91 -14.50 6.79
C TYR A 150 10.33 -13.34 7.70
N VAL A 151 10.01 -13.47 9.01
CA VAL A 151 10.36 -12.47 10.01
C VAL A 151 11.00 -13.16 11.20
N SER A 152 12.10 -12.62 11.72
CA SER A 152 12.72 -13.04 12.97
C SER A 152 12.96 -11.85 13.90
N TRP A 153 13.20 -12.13 15.17
CA TRP A 153 13.75 -11.16 16.11
C TRP A 153 15.24 -10.94 15.81
N LYS A 154 15.70 -9.72 15.95
CA LYS A 154 17.14 -9.37 15.88
C LYS A 154 17.85 -9.84 17.13
#